data_9e1b76a2b4e11bca64e4c61666b55206
#
_entry.id   9e1b76a2b4e11bca64e4c61666b55206
#
_cell.length_a   1.000
_cell.length_b   1.000
_cell.length_c   1.000
_cell.angle_alpha   90.00
_cell.angle_beta   90.00
_cell.angle_gamma   90.00
#
_symmetry.space_group_name_H-M   'P 1'
#
loop_
_entity.id
_entity.type
_entity.pdbx_description
1 polymer ?
#
loop_
_entity_poly.entity_id
_entity_poly.type
_entity_poly.pdbx_seq_one_letter_code
_entity_poly.pdbx_strand_id
1 'polypeptide(L)'
;VPSLEEAIRRTGLQDGMTISFHHHFRNGDHIINTVVDKLAEMGFKNLTLAASSLSAVHAPLIRHIQNGVITHIETSGMRGELAEQVSRGLIDCPVVFRSHGGRASAIRSGDLHIDVAFLGAPSCDPYGNANGYSRDDEDGIACGSLGYARPDATYADNVIVITNHLVAYPNAPWAIPEFEVDYVVMTDDIGDPKGIMSGATRYTKDPKELLIAKTAANVIEAAGYLYDG
;
A
#
# COMPACT_ATOMS: atom_id res chain seq x y z
N VAL A 1 10.55 -14.16 8.64
CA VAL A 1 11.03 -15.19 7.70
C VAL A 1 12.27 -14.72 6.95
N PRO A 2 13.13 -15.62 6.42
CA PRO A 2 14.43 -15.24 5.87
C PRO A 2 14.38 -14.53 4.52
N SER A 3 13.29 -14.66 3.76
CA SER A 3 13.15 -14.03 2.45
C SER A 3 11.70 -13.85 2.03
N LEU A 4 11.49 -12.96 1.05
CA LEU A 4 10.19 -12.75 0.42
C LEU A 4 9.69 -14.03 -0.27
N GLU A 5 10.57 -14.77 -0.94
CA GLU A 5 10.24 -16.04 -1.59
C GLU A 5 9.70 -17.07 -0.58
N GLU A 6 10.36 -17.20 0.57
CA GLU A 6 9.93 -18.12 1.61
C GLU A 6 8.59 -17.68 2.22
N ALA A 7 8.37 -16.38 2.43
CA ALA A 7 7.09 -15.86 2.89
C ALA A 7 5.97 -16.23 1.90
N ILE A 8 6.17 -15.94 0.61
CA ILE A 8 5.22 -16.26 -0.46
C ILE A 8 4.90 -17.77 -0.48
N ARG A 9 5.91 -18.64 -0.40
CA ARG A 9 5.69 -20.10 -0.38
C ARG A 9 4.82 -20.56 0.78
N ARG A 10 4.98 -19.93 1.94
CA ARG A 10 4.23 -20.29 3.15
C ARG A 10 2.77 -19.86 3.12
N THR A 11 2.41 -18.83 2.34
CA THR A 11 1.00 -18.41 2.20
C THR A 11 0.16 -19.41 1.41
N GLY A 12 0.78 -20.30 0.65
CA GLY A 12 0.04 -21.18 -0.26
C GLY A 12 -0.55 -20.48 -1.47
N LEU A 13 -0.04 -19.27 -1.82
CA LEU A 13 -0.47 -18.53 -3.00
C LEU A 13 -0.43 -19.41 -4.27
N GLN A 14 -1.47 -19.32 -5.10
CA GLN A 14 -1.63 -20.06 -6.35
C GLN A 14 -2.04 -19.13 -7.49
N ASP A 15 -1.88 -19.62 -8.71
CA ASP A 15 -2.39 -18.94 -9.90
C ASP A 15 -3.90 -18.68 -9.79
N GLY A 16 -4.34 -17.52 -10.22
CA GLY A 16 -5.74 -17.09 -10.12
C GLY A 16 -6.11 -16.36 -8.84
N MET A 17 -5.26 -16.40 -7.81
CA MET A 17 -5.49 -15.73 -6.54
C MET A 17 -5.28 -14.21 -6.60
N THR A 18 -5.78 -13.52 -5.58
CA THR A 18 -5.72 -12.06 -5.43
C THR A 18 -4.62 -11.65 -4.47
N ILE A 19 -3.73 -10.80 -4.96
CA ILE A 19 -2.70 -10.13 -4.16
C ILE A 19 -3.06 -8.68 -3.94
N SER A 20 -2.85 -8.16 -2.75
CA SER A 20 -3.17 -6.77 -2.44
C SER A 20 -1.98 -5.96 -1.97
N PHE A 21 -2.07 -4.64 -2.25
CA PHE A 21 -1.08 -3.65 -1.89
C PHE A 21 -1.72 -2.35 -1.47
N HIS A 22 -1.01 -1.58 -0.66
CA HIS A 22 -1.45 -0.28 -0.22
C HIS A 22 -0.53 0.85 -0.74
N HIS A 23 -1.12 1.99 -1.12
CA HIS A 23 -0.42 3.09 -1.80
C HIS A 23 0.22 4.12 -0.84
N HIS A 24 0.42 3.82 0.44
CA HIS A 24 0.96 4.80 1.39
C HIS A 24 2.40 5.24 1.05
N PHE A 25 3.14 4.46 0.29
CA PHE A 25 4.45 4.87 -0.25
C PHE A 25 4.35 5.72 -1.53
N ARG A 26 3.15 5.91 -2.07
CA ARG A 26 2.87 6.84 -3.18
C ARG A 26 3.75 6.57 -4.40
N ASN A 27 4.35 7.64 -4.97
CA ASN A 27 5.24 7.51 -6.14
C ASN A 27 6.68 7.08 -5.77
N GLY A 28 6.96 6.88 -4.48
CA GLY A 28 8.23 6.31 -4.01
C GLY A 28 8.15 4.82 -3.71
N ASP A 29 7.03 4.15 -4.00
CA ASP A 29 6.85 2.74 -3.70
C ASP A 29 7.73 1.83 -4.57
N HIS A 30 8.52 0.96 -3.94
CA HIS A 30 9.23 -0.13 -4.61
C HIS A 30 8.65 -1.51 -4.28
N ILE A 31 7.74 -1.60 -3.30
CA ILE A 31 7.20 -2.87 -2.82
C ILE A 31 6.43 -3.61 -3.91
N ILE A 32 5.51 -2.92 -4.59
CA ILE A 32 4.68 -3.57 -5.63
C ILE A 32 5.56 -4.18 -6.73
N ASN A 33 6.52 -3.41 -7.25
CA ASN A 33 7.42 -3.89 -8.31
C ASN A 33 8.27 -5.07 -7.82
N THR A 34 8.87 -4.97 -6.63
CA THR A 34 9.72 -6.02 -6.03
C THR A 34 8.95 -7.32 -5.82
N VAL A 35 7.73 -7.23 -5.29
CA VAL A 35 6.90 -8.42 -5.05
C VAL A 35 6.45 -9.04 -6.37
N VAL A 36 5.97 -8.25 -7.32
CA VAL A 36 5.48 -8.79 -8.61
C VAL A 36 6.63 -9.34 -9.45
N ASP A 37 7.83 -8.74 -9.39
CA ASP A 37 9.04 -9.31 -10.00
C ASP A 37 9.35 -10.68 -9.39
N LYS A 38 9.31 -10.80 -8.06
CA LYS A 38 9.54 -12.06 -7.36
C LYS A 38 8.49 -13.12 -7.72
N LEU A 39 7.22 -12.76 -7.77
CA LEU A 39 6.15 -13.67 -8.20
C LEU A 39 6.35 -14.16 -9.63
N ALA A 40 6.78 -13.27 -10.53
CA ALA A 40 7.11 -13.64 -11.91
C ALA A 40 8.31 -14.61 -11.99
N GLU A 41 9.37 -14.36 -11.20
CA GLU A 41 10.53 -15.26 -11.07
C GLU A 41 10.14 -16.64 -10.53
N MET A 42 9.18 -16.69 -9.59
CA MET A 42 8.65 -17.95 -9.05
C MET A 42 7.69 -18.67 -10.00
N GLY A 43 7.34 -18.06 -11.13
CA GLY A 43 6.53 -18.66 -12.19
C GLY A 43 5.02 -18.45 -12.06
N PHE A 44 4.57 -17.61 -11.12
CA PHE A 44 3.14 -17.31 -10.94
C PHE A 44 2.51 -16.65 -12.16
N LYS A 45 1.25 -16.97 -12.41
CA LYS A 45 0.43 -16.48 -13.52
C LYS A 45 -1.00 -16.18 -13.07
N ASN A 46 -1.69 -15.41 -13.91
CA ASN A 46 -3.14 -15.17 -13.77
C ASN A 46 -3.56 -14.55 -12.44
N LEU A 47 -2.70 -13.73 -11.81
CA LEU A 47 -3.02 -13.09 -10.54
C LEU A 47 -3.91 -11.86 -10.74
N THR A 48 -4.79 -11.62 -9.75
CA THR A 48 -5.52 -10.37 -9.61
C THR A 48 -4.71 -9.41 -8.72
N LEU A 49 -4.41 -8.22 -9.25
CA LEU A 49 -3.74 -7.15 -8.51
C LEU A 49 -4.78 -6.20 -7.89
N ALA A 50 -4.98 -6.29 -6.58
CA ALA A 50 -5.88 -5.43 -5.81
C ALA A 50 -5.12 -4.32 -5.10
N ALA A 51 -4.64 -3.30 -5.84
CA ALA A 51 -3.89 -2.19 -5.27
C ALA A 51 -4.80 -1.01 -4.94
N SER A 52 -4.62 -0.39 -3.76
CA SER A 52 -5.42 0.78 -3.38
C SER A 52 -5.18 2.00 -4.28
N SER A 53 -4.00 2.11 -4.91
CA SER A 53 -3.73 3.03 -6.04
C SER A 53 -2.41 2.67 -6.71
N LEU A 54 -2.33 2.92 -8.02
CA LEU A 54 -1.14 2.69 -8.84
C LEU A 54 -0.60 4.03 -9.35
N SER A 55 0.65 4.32 -9.03
CA SER A 55 1.36 5.55 -9.40
C SER A 55 2.26 5.33 -10.62
N ALA A 56 2.89 6.40 -11.11
CA ALA A 56 3.79 6.33 -12.27
C ALA A 56 4.99 5.38 -12.06
N VAL A 57 5.46 5.22 -10.81
CA VAL A 57 6.56 4.30 -10.46
C VAL A 57 6.23 2.83 -10.79
N HIS A 58 4.96 2.47 -10.93
CA HIS A 58 4.52 1.11 -11.23
C HIS A 58 4.46 0.80 -12.74
N ALA A 59 5.04 1.62 -13.61
CA ALA A 59 5.18 1.33 -15.04
C ALA A 59 5.80 -0.07 -15.34
N PRO A 60 6.74 -0.62 -14.53
CA PRO A 60 7.25 -1.99 -14.71
C PRO A 60 6.18 -3.08 -14.72
N LEU A 61 5.00 -2.86 -14.13
CA LEU A 61 3.88 -3.82 -14.18
C LEU A 61 3.39 -4.11 -15.60
N ILE A 62 3.64 -3.22 -16.57
CA ILE A 62 3.27 -3.41 -17.99
C ILE A 62 3.82 -4.74 -18.51
N ARG A 63 5.11 -5.04 -18.25
CA ARG A 63 5.73 -6.30 -18.67
C ARG A 63 5.09 -7.53 -18.01
N HIS A 64 4.65 -7.39 -16.77
CA HIS A 64 4.02 -8.50 -16.02
C HIS A 64 2.59 -8.78 -16.51
N ILE A 65 1.88 -7.74 -16.95
CA ILE A 65 0.59 -7.90 -17.62
C ILE A 65 0.79 -8.58 -18.98
N GLN A 66 1.74 -8.11 -19.79
CA GLN A 66 2.07 -8.71 -21.11
C GLN A 66 2.48 -10.17 -20.98
N ASN A 67 3.16 -10.54 -19.91
CA ASN A 67 3.62 -11.91 -19.64
C ASN A 67 2.58 -12.77 -18.91
N GLY A 68 1.38 -12.25 -18.64
CA GLY A 68 0.28 -12.98 -18.01
C GLY A 68 0.49 -13.28 -16.51
N VAL A 69 1.40 -12.59 -15.83
CA VAL A 69 1.54 -12.67 -14.37
C VAL A 69 0.34 -12.00 -13.70
N ILE A 70 0.02 -10.78 -14.13
CA ILE A 70 -1.17 -10.04 -13.73
C ILE A 70 -2.16 -10.03 -14.89
N THR A 71 -3.38 -10.50 -14.67
CA THR A 71 -4.43 -10.56 -15.67
C THR A 71 -5.67 -9.75 -15.30
N HIS A 72 -5.82 -9.39 -14.02
CA HIS A 72 -6.92 -8.59 -13.51
C HIS A 72 -6.39 -7.49 -12.59
N ILE A 73 -7.06 -6.33 -12.61
CA ILE A 73 -6.72 -5.20 -11.74
C ILE A 73 -7.98 -4.63 -11.09
N GLU A 74 -7.94 -4.52 -9.76
CA GLU A 74 -8.88 -3.70 -8.98
C GLU A 74 -8.13 -2.60 -8.25
N THR A 75 -8.54 -1.34 -8.40
CA THR A 75 -7.82 -0.20 -7.82
C THR A 75 -8.75 0.97 -7.54
N SER A 76 -8.32 1.95 -6.74
CA SER A 76 -9.01 3.23 -6.59
C SER A 76 -8.48 4.31 -7.53
N GLY A 77 -7.33 4.07 -8.15
CA GLY A 77 -6.74 5.01 -9.09
C GLY A 77 -5.50 4.45 -9.78
N MET A 78 -5.27 4.90 -11.01
CA MET A 78 -4.11 4.53 -11.81
C MET A 78 -3.57 5.77 -12.54
N ARG A 79 -2.25 5.90 -12.62
CA ARG A 79 -1.59 7.07 -13.23
C ARG A 79 -0.36 6.66 -14.05
N GLY A 80 0.12 7.60 -14.88
CA GLY A 80 1.34 7.43 -15.66
C GLY A 80 1.18 6.44 -16.81
N GLU A 81 2.30 5.92 -17.28
CA GLU A 81 2.37 5.05 -18.46
C GLU A 81 1.51 3.79 -18.31
N LEU A 82 1.45 3.19 -17.14
CA LEU A 82 0.59 2.03 -16.88
C LEU A 82 -0.89 2.35 -17.20
N ALA A 83 -1.38 3.50 -16.73
CA ALA A 83 -2.76 3.93 -17.00
C ALA A 83 -3.01 4.16 -18.50
N GLU A 84 -2.04 4.74 -19.22
CA GLU A 84 -2.14 4.95 -20.66
C GLU A 84 -2.18 3.64 -21.44
N GLN A 85 -1.32 2.70 -21.11
CA GLN A 85 -1.28 1.39 -21.76
C GLN A 85 -2.54 0.57 -21.49
N VAL A 86 -3.03 0.57 -20.25
CA VAL A 86 -4.30 -0.09 -19.91
C VAL A 86 -5.46 0.54 -20.66
N SER A 87 -5.51 1.87 -20.78
CA SER A 87 -6.54 2.58 -21.57
C SER A 87 -6.48 2.27 -23.06
N ARG A 88 -5.33 1.80 -23.55
CA ARG A 88 -5.13 1.35 -24.94
C ARG A 88 -5.35 -0.14 -25.16
N GLY A 89 -5.81 -0.87 -24.14
CA GLY A 89 -6.12 -2.29 -24.25
C GLY A 89 -4.96 -3.22 -23.86
N LEU A 90 -4.08 -2.80 -22.96
CA LEU A 90 -3.01 -3.66 -22.43
C LEU A 90 -3.56 -4.92 -21.73
N ILE A 91 -4.74 -4.82 -21.14
CA ILE A 91 -5.40 -5.89 -20.39
C ILE A 91 -6.73 -6.23 -21.06
N ASP A 92 -7.03 -7.52 -21.20
CA ASP A 92 -8.19 -8.01 -21.97
C ASP A 92 -9.52 -7.91 -21.19
N CYS A 93 -9.47 -7.72 -19.88
CA CYS A 93 -10.64 -7.59 -19.03
C CYS A 93 -10.81 -6.16 -18.50
N PRO A 94 -12.03 -5.75 -18.13
CA PRO A 94 -12.24 -4.44 -17.49
C PRO A 94 -11.49 -4.30 -16.18
N VAL A 95 -10.82 -3.17 -16.00
CA VAL A 95 -10.26 -2.77 -14.70
C VAL A 95 -11.39 -2.28 -13.80
N VAL A 96 -11.48 -2.80 -12.59
CA VAL A 96 -12.48 -2.38 -11.61
C VAL A 96 -11.95 -1.20 -10.81
N PHE A 97 -12.63 -0.05 -10.91
CA PHE A 97 -12.32 1.14 -10.10
C PHE A 97 -13.30 1.28 -8.95
N ARG A 98 -12.79 1.32 -7.73
CA ARG A 98 -13.57 1.56 -6.52
C ARG A 98 -13.12 2.85 -5.83
N SER A 99 -14.04 3.60 -5.24
CA SER A 99 -13.63 4.67 -4.32
C SER A 99 -12.87 4.09 -3.12
N HIS A 100 -12.16 4.93 -2.36
CA HIS A 100 -11.46 4.47 -1.14
C HIS A 100 -12.41 3.74 -0.18
N GLY A 101 -13.57 4.34 0.12
CA GLY A 101 -14.59 3.69 0.95
C GLY A 101 -15.20 2.44 0.29
N GLY A 102 -15.42 2.47 -1.04
CA GLY A 102 -15.93 1.34 -1.81
C GLY A 102 -14.97 0.14 -1.80
N ARG A 103 -13.65 0.36 -1.87
CA ARG A 103 -12.66 -0.71 -1.75
C ARG A 103 -12.68 -1.35 -0.36
N ALA A 104 -12.64 -0.51 0.69
CA ALA A 104 -12.71 -1.01 2.07
C ALA A 104 -14.01 -1.78 2.34
N SER A 105 -15.15 -1.30 1.79
CA SER A 105 -16.43 -2.01 1.89
C SER A 105 -16.39 -3.35 1.16
N ALA A 106 -15.86 -3.41 -0.06
CA ALA A 106 -15.78 -4.63 -0.85
C ALA A 106 -14.90 -5.71 -0.17
N ILE A 107 -13.78 -5.30 0.44
CA ILE A 107 -12.93 -6.22 1.22
C ILE A 107 -13.73 -6.77 2.42
N ARG A 108 -14.40 -5.90 3.18
CA ARG A 108 -15.18 -6.31 4.35
C ARG A 108 -16.37 -7.21 4.03
N SER A 109 -17.03 -7.00 2.89
CA SER A 109 -18.17 -7.82 2.45
C SER A 109 -17.76 -9.14 1.79
N GLY A 110 -16.49 -9.28 1.41
CA GLY A 110 -15.98 -10.40 0.61
C GLY A 110 -16.18 -10.26 -0.90
N ASP A 111 -16.75 -9.11 -1.38
CA ASP A 111 -16.86 -8.82 -2.82
C ASP A 111 -15.48 -8.66 -3.49
N LEU A 112 -14.47 -8.27 -2.72
CA LEU A 112 -13.07 -8.30 -3.05
C LEU A 112 -12.35 -9.17 -2.01
N HIS A 113 -12.22 -10.46 -2.30
CA HIS A 113 -11.43 -11.38 -1.50
C HIS A 113 -9.94 -11.16 -1.74
N ILE A 114 -9.14 -11.16 -0.68
CA ILE A 114 -7.69 -11.01 -0.73
C ILE A 114 -7.05 -12.27 -0.16
N ASP A 115 -6.33 -13.02 -1.00
CA ASP A 115 -5.62 -14.22 -0.56
C ASP A 115 -4.31 -13.85 0.16
N VAL A 116 -3.55 -12.87 -0.38
CA VAL A 116 -2.31 -12.39 0.25
C VAL A 116 -2.22 -10.87 0.18
N ALA A 117 -2.09 -10.23 1.34
CA ALA A 117 -1.80 -8.80 1.46
C ALA A 117 -0.30 -8.58 1.68
N PHE A 118 0.32 -7.76 0.84
CA PHE A 118 1.70 -7.31 0.98
C PHE A 118 1.71 -5.86 1.47
N LEU A 119 2.15 -5.64 2.70
CA LEU A 119 2.09 -4.34 3.36
C LEU A 119 3.51 -3.84 3.65
N GLY A 120 3.92 -2.79 2.93
CA GLY A 120 5.16 -2.09 3.23
C GLY A 120 5.05 -1.28 4.53
N ALA A 121 6.05 -1.30 5.37
CA ALA A 121 6.09 -0.52 6.61
C ALA A 121 7.47 0.08 6.84
N PRO A 122 7.57 1.40 7.12
CA PRO A 122 8.83 2.06 7.51
C PRO A 122 9.46 1.51 8.78
N SER A 123 8.68 0.93 9.66
CA SER A 123 9.19 0.19 10.83
C SER A 123 8.26 -0.97 11.19
N CYS A 124 8.86 -2.06 11.64
CA CYS A 124 8.14 -3.24 12.13
C CYS A 124 8.97 -3.90 13.23
N ASP A 125 8.34 -4.48 14.24
CA ASP A 125 9.05 -5.37 15.16
C ASP A 125 9.05 -6.83 14.64
N PRO A 126 9.84 -7.73 15.24
CA PRO A 126 9.93 -9.12 14.78
C PRO A 126 8.61 -9.91 14.85
N TYR A 127 7.62 -9.42 15.58
CA TYR A 127 6.33 -10.08 15.74
C TYR A 127 5.26 -9.54 14.79
N GLY A 128 5.50 -8.40 14.14
CA GLY A 128 4.58 -7.86 13.13
C GLY A 128 3.91 -6.54 13.49
N ASN A 129 4.17 -5.96 14.67
CA ASN A 129 3.64 -4.63 14.96
C ASN A 129 4.29 -3.59 14.04
N ALA A 130 3.50 -3.04 13.11
CA ALA A 130 4.01 -2.18 12.05
C ALA A 130 3.49 -0.75 12.14
N ASN A 131 4.36 0.20 11.77
CA ASN A 131 4.07 1.63 11.74
C ASN A 131 4.51 2.29 10.44
N GLY A 132 3.88 3.41 10.13
CA GLY A 132 4.21 4.25 8.98
C GLY A 132 5.35 5.25 9.25
N TYR A 133 6.06 5.12 10.34
CA TYR A 133 7.24 5.91 10.71
C TYR A 133 8.15 5.09 11.64
N SER A 134 9.42 5.49 11.76
CA SER A 134 10.33 4.97 12.79
C SER A 134 10.62 6.07 13.81
N ARG A 135 10.74 5.70 15.08
CA ARG A 135 11.17 6.61 16.16
C ARG A 135 12.69 6.68 16.29
N ASP A 136 13.35 5.62 15.88
CA ASP A 136 14.79 5.41 16.09
C ASP A 136 15.62 5.75 14.85
N ASP A 137 14.95 6.20 13.77
CA ASP A 137 15.57 6.56 12.50
C ASP A 137 15.04 7.94 12.07
N GLU A 138 15.77 9.00 12.44
CA GLU A 138 15.40 10.39 12.12
C GLU A 138 15.45 10.69 10.61
N ASP A 139 16.30 9.97 9.87
CA ASP A 139 16.45 10.08 8.42
C ASP A 139 15.62 9.01 7.67
N GLY A 140 14.88 8.20 8.42
CA GLY A 140 14.12 7.08 7.88
C GLY A 140 12.91 7.47 7.05
N ILE A 141 12.38 6.46 6.34
CA ILE A 141 11.15 6.62 5.57
C ILE A 141 9.97 6.83 6.53
N ALA A 142 9.18 7.87 6.28
CA ALA A 142 7.94 8.14 6.99
C ALA A 142 6.80 8.37 5.99
N CYS A 143 5.86 7.43 5.92
CA CYS A 143 4.70 7.52 5.02
C CYS A 143 3.44 8.03 5.71
N GLY A 144 3.47 8.22 7.02
CA GLY A 144 2.32 8.57 7.84
C GLY A 144 1.49 7.36 8.25
N SER A 145 0.23 7.57 8.62
CA SER A 145 -0.64 6.51 9.12
C SER A 145 -0.84 5.37 8.12
N LEU A 146 -0.77 4.12 8.59
CA LEU A 146 -1.13 2.90 7.84
C LEU A 146 -2.62 2.55 7.95
N GLY A 147 -3.46 3.44 8.51
CA GLY A 147 -4.85 3.13 8.85
C GLY A 147 -5.71 2.64 7.70
N TYR A 148 -5.47 3.08 6.46
CA TYR A 148 -6.20 2.61 5.29
C TYR A 148 -5.73 1.21 4.80
N ALA A 149 -4.59 0.71 5.29
CA ALA A 149 -4.17 -0.68 5.07
C ALA A 149 -4.86 -1.67 6.03
N ARG A 150 -5.60 -1.19 7.02
CA ARG A 150 -6.31 -2.03 8.01
C ARG A 150 -7.30 -3.01 7.39
N PRO A 151 -8.15 -2.67 6.41
CA PRO A 151 -9.01 -3.66 5.76
C PRO A 151 -8.23 -4.81 5.13
N ASP A 152 -7.09 -4.52 4.49
CA ASP A 152 -6.22 -5.55 3.92
C ASP A 152 -5.63 -6.44 5.02
N ALA A 153 -5.11 -5.86 6.10
CA ALA A 153 -4.56 -6.61 7.22
C ALA A 153 -5.60 -7.46 7.97
N THR A 154 -6.82 -6.93 8.12
CA THR A 154 -7.87 -7.61 8.92
C THR A 154 -8.57 -8.74 8.15
N TYR A 155 -8.69 -8.64 6.82
CA TYR A 155 -9.58 -9.51 6.04
C TYR A 155 -8.86 -10.33 4.96
N ALA A 156 -7.55 -10.15 4.74
CA ALA A 156 -6.79 -11.06 3.89
C ALA A 156 -6.59 -12.41 4.57
N ASP A 157 -6.49 -13.48 3.77
CA ASP A 157 -6.20 -14.81 4.31
C ASP A 157 -4.78 -14.91 4.88
N ASN A 158 -3.82 -14.18 4.27
CA ASN A 158 -2.45 -14.06 4.75
C ASN A 158 -1.95 -12.62 4.63
N VAL A 159 -1.16 -12.19 5.59
CA VAL A 159 -0.56 -10.85 5.64
C VAL A 159 0.96 -10.93 5.76
N ILE A 160 1.66 -10.36 4.80
CA ILE A 160 3.12 -10.22 4.78
C ILE A 160 3.46 -8.75 4.97
N VAL A 161 4.09 -8.40 6.09
CA VAL A 161 4.70 -7.08 6.28
C VAL A 161 6.11 -7.09 5.71
N ILE A 162 6.43 -6.09 4.88
CA ILE A 162 7.75 -5.89 4.28
C ILE A 162 8.32 -4.58 4.83
N THR A 163 9.50 -4.65 5.44
CA THR A 163 10.17 -3.51 6.07
C THR A 163 11.66 -3.51 5.77
N ASN A 164 12.26 -2.34 5.78
CA ASN A 164 13.72 -2.18 5.78
C ASN A 164 14.28 -1.82 7.16
N HIS A 165 13.42 -1.70 8.19
CA HIS A 165 13.83 -1.31 9.53
C HIS A 165 13.10 -2.13 10.59
N LEU A 166 13.80 -3.10 11.21
CA LEU A 166 13.31 -3.82 12.38
C LEU A 166 13.66 -3.07 13.65
N VAL A 167 12.66 -2.83 14.48
CA VAL A 167 12.77 -2.17 15.77
C VAL A 167 12.55 -3.15 16.93
N ALA A 168 12.89 -2.72 18.14
CA ALA A 168 12.66 -3.53 19.33
C ALA A 168 11.16 -3.72 19.61
N TYR A 169 10.79 -4.90 20.09
CA TYR A 169 9.43 -5.22 20.54
C TYR A 169 9.14 -4.53 21.89
N PRO A 170 7.93 -3.98 22.10
CA PRO A 170 6.88 -3.79 21.12
C PRO A 170 7.03 -2.46 20.34
N ASN A 171 6.77 -2.49 19.04
CA ASN A 171 6.68 -1.26 18.22
C ASN A 171 5.34 -0.52 18.46
N ALA A 172 5.14 -0.06 19.68
CA ALA A 172 3.88 0.56 20.13
C ALA A 172 3.97 2.10 20.17
N PRO A 173 2.85 2.82 19.92
CA PRO A 173 1.58 2.32 19.42
C PRO A 173 1.70 1.88 17.95
N TRP A 174 1.09 0.80 17.60
CA TRP A 174 1.13 0.25 16.25
C TRP A 174 -0.05 0.72 15.39
N ALA A 175 0.18 0.81 14.07
CA ALA A 175 -0.89 1.00 13.09
C ALA A 175 -1.48 -0.33 12.63
N ILE A 176 -0.62 -1.37 12.48
CA ILE A 176 -1.00 -2.76 12.21
C ILE A 176 -0.46 -3.61 13.36
N PRO A 177 -1.33 -4.32 14.10
CA PRO A 177 -0.91 -5.14 15.24
C PRO A 177 -0.41 -6.54 14.80
N GLU A 178 0.45 -7.13 15.60
CA GLU A 178 1.06 -8.44 15.36
C GLU A 178 0.06 -9.57 15.08
N PHE A 179 -1.12 -9.55 15.71
CA PHE A 179 -2.12 -10.59 15.53
C PHE A 179 -2.86 -10.56 14.18
N GLU A 180 -2.58 -9.54 13.34
CA GLU A 180 -3.05 -9.44 11.95
C GLU A 180 -1.91 -9.72 10.95
N VAL A 181 -0.73 -10.16 11.40
CA VAL A 181 0.45 -10.35 10.55
C VAL A 181 0.95 -11.79 10.64
N ASP A 182 1.03 -12.48 9.51
CA ASP A 182 1.52 -13.86 9.44
C ASP A 182 3.03 -13.92 9.27
N TYR A 183 3.57 -13.01 8.45
CA TYR A 183 5.00 -13.01 8.13
C TYR A 183 5.59 -11.60 8.10
N VAL A 184 6.80 -11.47 8.65
CA VAL A 184 7.62 -10.26 8.52
C VAL A 184 8.83 -10.58 7.64
N VAL A 185 9.06 -9.76 6.62
CA VAL A 185 10.17 -9.85 5.69
C VAL A 185 11.02 -8.60 5.78
N MET A 186 12.32 -8.78 6.01
CA MET A 186 13.31 -7.72 5.86
C MET A 186 13.77 -7.61 4.41
N THR A 187 13.88 -6.38 3.93
CA THR A 187 14.48 -6.04 2.64
C THR A 187 15.36 -4.80 2.79
N ASP A 188 16.34 -4.63 1.91
CA ASP A 188 17.21 -3.45 1.95
C ASP A 188 16.50 -2.19 1.41
N ASP A 189 15.44 -2.36 0.62
CA ASP A 189 14.75 -1.28 -0.07
C ASP A 189 13.23 -1.47 -0.06
N ILE A 190 12.52 -0.49 0.47
CA ILE A 190 11.05 -0.41 0.40
C ILE A 190 10.57 0.76 -0.47
N GLY A 191 11.47 1.67 -0.86
CA GLY A 191 11.14 2.79 -1.73
C GLY A 191 12.05 4.01 -1.61
N ASP A 192 11.82 4.99 -2.48
CA ASP A 192 12.54 6.28 -2.49
C ASP A 192 11.94 7.23 -1.43
N PRO A 193 12.71 7.62 -0.39
CA PRO A 193 12.24 8.54 0.65
C PRO A 193 11.72 9.88 0.11
N LYS A 194 12.24 10.35 -1.03
CA LYS A 194 11.78 11.61 -1.65
C LYS A 194 10.40 11.48 -2.30
N GLY A 195 10.03 10.28 -2.71
CA GLY A 195 8.70 9.96 -3.26
C GLY A 195 7.71 9.53 -2.18
N ILE A 196 8.21 9.06 -1.03
CA ILE A 196 7.45 8.64 0.15
C ILE A 196 7.41 9.80 1.13
N MET A 197 6.29 10.51 1.20
CA MET A 197 6.17 11.68 2.07
C MET A 197 4.93 11.58 2.94
N SER A 198 5.07 11.91 4.22
CA SER A 198 3.94 12.11 5.12
C SER A 198 3.38 13.53 5.01
N GLY A 199 2.08 13.70 5.28
CA GLY A 199 1.44 15.01 5.34
C GLY A 199 1.23 15.69 3.98
N ALA A 200 1.06 17.01 4.02
CA ALA A 200 0.84 17.82 2.85
C ALA A 200 2.16 18.05 2.09
N THR A 201 2.21 17.63 0.83
CA THR A 201 3.38 17.80 -0.04
C THR A 201 3.47 19.18 -0.69
N ARG A 202 2.40 19.97 -0.60
CA ARG A 202 2.32 21.33 -1.12
C ARG A 202 1.26 22.14 -0.40
N TYR A 203 1.44 23.45 -0.39
CA TYR A 203 0.41 24.40 0.03
C TYR A 203 -0.19 25.08 -1.19
N THR A 204 -1.51 25.27 -1.20
CA THR A 204 -2.15 26.05 -2.25
C THR A 204 -1.71 27.51 -2.17
N LYS A 205 -1.61 28.16 -3.35
CA LYS A 205 -1.42 29.62 -3.48
C LYS A 205 -2.64 30.28 -4.10
N ASP A 206 -3.68 29.51 -4.43
CA ASP A 206 -4.92 30.04 -4.97
C ASP A 206 -5.69 30.81 -3.88
N PRO A 207 -6.05 32.09 -4.13
CA PRO A 207 -6.73 32.91 -3.13
C PRO A 207 -8.09 32.36 -2.68
N LYS A 208 -8.83 31.67 -3.56
CA LYS A 208 -10.13 31.09 -3.25
C LYS A 208 -9.97 29.87 -2.33
N GLU A 209 -8.99 29.01 -2.61
CA GLU A 209 -8.68 27.85 -1.80
C GLU A 209 -8.15 28.27 -0.43
N LEU A 210 -7.33 29.31 -0.35
CA LEU A 210 -6.87 29.90 0.91
C LEU A 210 -8.01 30.48 1.73
N LEU A 211 -8.97 31.16 1.06
CA LEU A 211 -10.16 31.67 1.74
C LEU A 211 -11.03 30.54 2.31
N ILE A 212 -11.22 29.44 1.54
CA ILE A 212 -11.94 28.26 2.01
C ILE A 212 -11.27 27.68 3.24
N ALA A 213 -9.95 27.46 3.17
CA ALA A 213 -9.18 26.91 4.29
C ALA A 213 -9.27 27.79 5.56
N LYS A 214 -9.13 29.13 5.39
CA LYS A 214 -9.25 30.07 6.48
C LYS A 214 -10.65 30.06 7.10
N THR A 215 -11.68 30.04 6.26
CA THR A 215 -13.08 29.99 6.74
C THR A 215 -13.35 28.71 7.50
N ALA A 216 -12.88 27.56 7.00
CA ALA A 216 -13.01 26.28 7.69
C ALA A 216 -12.29 26.30 9.05
N ALA A 217 -11.06 26.81 9.11
CA ALA A 217 -10.31 26.95 10.36
C ALA A 217 -11.06 27.82 11.38
N ASN A 218 -11.57 28.98 10.97
CA ASN A 218 -12.33 29.86 11.85
C ASN A 218 -13.61 29.19 12.42
N VAL A 219 -14.29 28.37 11.61
CA VAL A 219 -15.48 27.62 12.06
C VAL A 219 -15.09 26.57 13.10
N ILE A 220 -14.01 25.83 12.85
CA ILE A 220 -13.50 24.81 13.78
C ILE A 220 -13.06 25.45 15.10
N GLU A 221 -12.37 26.59 15.05
CA GLU A 221 -11.96 27.36 16.22
C GLU A 221 -13.18 27.86 17.01
N ALA A 222 -14.13 28.50 16.34
CA ALA A 222 -15.38 28.99 16.96
C ALA A 222 -16.22 27.88 17.60
N ALA A 223 -16.15 26.67 17.05
CA ALA A 223 -16.79 25.49 17.61
C ALA A 223 -16.02 24.85 18.78
N GLY A 224 -14.84 25.36 19.14
CA GLY A 224 -14.03 24.88 20.25
C GLY A 224 -13.29 23.57 19.97
N TYR A 225 -13.03 23.24 18.70
CA TYR A 225 -12.33 22.01 18.31
C TYR A 225 -10.83 22.21 18.01
N LEU A 226 -10.32 23.43 18.02
CA LEU A 226 -8.90 23.72 18.03
C LEU A 226 -8.47 23.87 19.48
N TYR A 227 -7.64 22.97 19.95
CA TYR A 227 -7.01 23.05 21.26
C TYR A 227 -5.55 23.46 21.06
N ASP A 228 -5.12 24.45 21.84
CA ASP A 228 -3.70 24.73 22.02
C ASP A 228 -3.13 23.55 22.85
N GLY A 229 -2.46 22.61 22.16
CA GLY A 229 -1.85 21.43 22.75
C GLY A 229 -0.49 21.69 23.37
#